data_6a8e248d6e62b04d1dbbf9f0e5fe28f8
#
_entry.id   6a8e248d6e62b04d1dbbf9f0e5fe28f8
#
_cell.length_a   1.000
_cell.length_b   1.000
_cell.length_c   1.000
_cell.angle_alpha   90.00
_cell.angle_beta   90.00
_cell.angle_gamma   90.00
#
_symmetry.space_group_name_H-M   'P 1'
#
loop_
_entity.id
_entity.type
_entity.pdbx_description
1 polymer ?
#
loop_
_entity_poly.entity_id
_entity_poly.type
_entity_poly.pdbx_seq_one_letter_code
_entity_poly.pdbx_strand_id
1 'polypeptide(L)'
;MRCGPAAATGLVVHGTNGAVAFRRVTVAPAPDDIVRSHAAAEANERPPLLVVEPLVAFLDEHGLGSGDVDATPVGEGHSNVTYLIRRGDCTVVLRRPPRPPLPPSAHDVLREARLLAALQGTEARVPRVLAVCDDEAVIGAPFYVMEHLAGEVITTEVPAALDTPVERRRIGEEVVDALVEVHAVDWQACGLEGFGKPTGYLERQVRRFLGLWEHHRTRDVPAVERIGAWLSEHVPESGPATIVHGDYRLGNTMFAPEAPGRLIAVFDWEMSTLGDPLADIGYLCASWSEADDPPVGQFELGRVSRAQGFPARAELIARYEERAGREVTALRWYTTLALWKSIVFMEGNYRRAVEGRTDDPYLKSFGKGVIELAGRAEAVAFGDD
;
A
#
# COMPACT_ATOMS: atom_id res chain seq x y z
N MET A 1 -1.55 15.85 -25.40
CA MET A 1 -0.88 14.64 -25.91
C MET A 1 -1.94 13.58 -26.18
N ARG A 2 -1.93 12.93 -27.33
CA ARG A 2 -3.01 12.00 -27.71
C ARG A 2 -2.78 10.63 -27.06
N CYS A 3 -3.81 10.09 -26.38
CA CYS A 3 -3.81 8.69 -25.94
C CYS A 3 -3.97 7.78 -27.17
N GLY A 4 -3.06 6.82 -27.35
CA GLY A 4 -3.16 5.80 -28.39
C GLY A 4 -3.84 4.53 -27.87
N PRO A 5 -4.44 3.69 -28.73
CA PRO A 5 -5.28 2.59 -28.30
C PRO A 5 -4.46 1.37 -27.83
N ALA A 6 -4.80 0.82 -26.66
CA ALA A 6 -4.31 -0.48 -26.18
C ALA A 6 -5.40 -1.54 -26.38
N ALA A 7 -5.04 -2.62 -27.08
CA ALA A 7 -5.91 -3.76 -27.35
C ALA A 7 -6.11 -4.64 -26.13
N ALA A 8 -7.37 -5.00 -25.86
CA ALA A 8 -7.74 -5.93 -24.82
C ALA A 8 -7.61 -7.38 -25.31
N THR A 9 -6.86 -8.21 -24.59
CA THR A 9 -6.94 -9.68 -24.73
C THR A 9 -7.20 -10.28 -23.34
N GLY A 10 -8.41 -10.78 -23.14
CA GLY A 10 -8.79 -11.58 -21.99
C GLY A 10 -8.30 -13.02 -22.15
N LEU A 11 -7.71 -13.58 -21.10
CA LEU A 11 -7.42 -15.00 -21.00
C LEU A 11 -8.12 -15.57 -19.76
N VAL A 12 -9.03 -16.51 -20.00
CA VAL A 12 -9.67 -17.35 -18.96
C VAL A 12 -8.85 -18.63 -18.89
N VAL A 13 -8.32 -18.96 -17.73
CA VAL A 13 -7.74 -20.29 -17.47
C VAL A 13 -8.40 -20.91 -16.26
N HIS A 14 -9.03 -22.08 -16.46
CA HIS A 14 -9.49 -22.98 -15.40
C HIS A 14 -8.36 -23.87 -14.91
N GLY A 15 -8.17 -23.95 -13.61
CA GLY A 15 -7.26 -24.92 -12.99
C GLY A 15 -7.63 -25.18 -11.53
N THR A 16 -8.00 -26.40 -11.24
CA THR A 16 -8.32 -26.95 -9.91
C THR A 16 -7.03 -27.28 -9.16
N ASN A 17 -6.85 -26.75 -7.97
CA ASN A 17 -6.40 -27.37 -6.72
C ASN A 17 -5.81 -26.35 -5.74
N GLY A 18 -6.48 -26.15 -4.61
CA GLY A 18 -5.91 -25.98 -3.27
C GLY A 18 -4.95 -24.83 -2.95
N ALA A 19 -4.73 -23.85 -3.82
CA ALA A 19 -3.99 -22.64 -3.50
C ALA A 19 -4.95 -21.46 -3.48
N VAL A 20 -5.04 -20.76 -2.36
CA VAL A 20 -5.75 -19.47 -2.28
C VAL A 20 -4.93 -18.47 -3.08
N ALA A 21 -5.18 -18.41 -4.38
CA ALA A 21 -4.67 -17.36 -5.23
C ALA A 21 -5.34 -16.06 -4.79
N PHE A 22 -4.56 -15.05 -4.43
CA PHE A 22 -5.02 -13.67 -4.39
C PHE A 22 -5.35 -13.26 -5.85
N ARG A 23 -6.53 -13.67 -6.32
CA ARG A 23 -7.06 -13.16 -7.57
C ARG A 23 -7.23 -11.65 -7.42
N ARG A 24 -6.94 -10.89 -8.47
CA ARG A 24 -7.62 -9.61 -8.71
C ARG A 24 -9.12 -9.90 -8.62
N VAL A 25 -9.69 -9.78 -7.45
CA VAL A 25 -11.12 -9.83 -7.27
C VAL A 25 -11.60 -8.46 -7.71
N THR A 26 -11.97 -8.34 -8.98
CA THR A 26 -12.96 -7.35 -9.36
C THR A 26 -14.24 -7.78 -8.66
N VAL A 27 -14.44 -7.29 -7.45
CA VAL A 27 -15.72 -7.40 -6.78
C VAL A 27 -16.67 -6.58 -7.62
N ALA A 28 -17.67 -7.23 -8.23
CA ALA A 28 -18.72 -6.48 -8.90
C ALA A 28 -19.28 -5.47 -7.89
N PRO A 29 -19.39 -4.17 -8.23
CA PRO A 29 -19.93 -3.19 -7.30
C PRO A 29 -21.31 -3.66 -6.84
N ALA A 30 -21.60 -3.50 -5.55
CA ALA A 30 -22.98 -3.72 -5.13
C ALA A 30 -23.88 -2.77 -5.92
N PRO A 31 -25.10 -3.16 -6.27
CA PRO A 31 -26.01 -2.35 -7.09
C PRO A 31 -26.17 -0.90 -6.59
N ASP A 32 -25.99 -0.70 -5.27
CA ASP A 32 -26.14 0.59 -4.60
C ASP A 32 -24.82 1.38 -4.45
N ASP A 33 -23.70 0.85 -4.91
CA ASP A 33 -22.39 1.51 -4.79
C ASP A 33 -22.22 2.60 -5.84
N ILE A 34 -22.82 2.46 -7.00
CA ILE A 34 -22.74 3.39 -8.11
C ILE A 34 -24.17 3.77 -8.53
N VAL A 35 -24.49 5.03 -8.40
CA VAL A 35 -25.82 5.57 -8.76
C VAL A 35 -25.68 6.63 -9.83
N ARG A 36 -26.77 6.91 -10.57
CA ARG A 36 -26.76 7.84 -11.67
C ARG A 36 -26.73 9.30 -11.23
N SER A 37 -27.57 9.65 -10.23
CA SER A 37 -27.78 11.03 -9.79
C SER A 37 -27.91 11.12 -8.27
N HIS A 38 -27.84 12.34 -7.72
CA HIS A 38 -28.08 12.59 -6.29
C HIS A 38 -29.50 12.18 -5.84
N ALA A 39 -30.50 12.39 -6.70
CA ALA A 39 -31.86 11.93 -6.37
C ALA A 39 -31.94 10.40 -6.24
N ALA A 40 -31.16 9.65 -7.04
CA ALA A 40 -31.05 8.21 -6.87
C ALA A 40 -30.26 7.84 -5.60
N ALA A 41 -29.27 8.65 -5.20
CA ALA A 41 -28.50 8.44 -3.98
C ALA A 41 -29.36 8.58 -2.71
N GLU A 42 -30.30 9.54 -2.69
CA GLU A 42 -31.23 9.76 -1.58
C GLU A 42 -32.20 8.58 -1.34
N ALA A 43 -32.45 7.78 -2.36
CA ALA A 43 -33.30 6.58 -2.28
C ALA A 43 -32.57 5.35 -1.73
N ASN A 44 -31.25 5.38 -1.58
CA ASN A 44 -30.45 4.25 -1.10
C ASN A 44 -30.47 4.13 0.42
N GLU A 45 -30.43 2.91 0.94
CA GLU A 45 -30.30 2.67 2.38
C GLU A 45 -28.94 3.15 2.94
N ARG A 46 -27.93 3.18 2.09
CA ARG A 46 -26.58 3.65 2.45
C ARG A 46 -26.01 4.57 1.36
N PRO A 47 -25.16 5.56 1.73
CA PRO A 47 -24.56 6.45 0.76
C PRO A 47 -23.85 5.69 -0.36
N PRO A 48 -24.03 6.04 -1.65
CA PRO A 48 -23.29 5.43 -2.74
C PRO A 48 -21.79 5.79 -2.66
N LEU A 49 -20.98 5.03 -3.37
CA LEU A 49 -19.56 5.35 -3.52
C LEU A 49 -19.29 6.26 -4.73
N LEU A 50 -20.10 6.16 -5.77
CA LEU A 50 -20.03 7.07 -6.93
C LEU A 50 -21.40 7.59 -7.32
N VAL A 51 -21.46 8.86 -7.71
CA VAL A 51 -22.62 9.50 -8.35
C VAL A 51 -22.18 9.91 -9.75
N VAL A 52 -22.72 9.26 -10.79
CA VAL A 52 -22.17 9.30 -12.14
C VAL A 52 -22.34 10.66 -12.82
N GLU A 53 -23.53 11.29 -12.77
CA GLU A 53 -23.78 12.55 -13.46
C GLU A 53 -22.87 13.70 -12.98
N PRO A 54 -22.69 13.97 -11.67
CA PRO A 54 -21.73 14.97 -11.22
C PRO A 54 -20.28 14.59 -11.50
N LEU A 55 -19.94 13.29 -11.42
CA LEU A 55 -18.60 12.82 -11.78
C LEU A 55 -18.30 13.08 -13.25
N VAL A 56 -19.25 12.84 -14.15
CA VAL A 56 -19.12 13.16 -15.59
C VAL A 56 -18.83 14.64 -15.77
N ALA A 57 -19.59 15.53 -15.15
CA ALA A 57 -19.37 16.97 -15.21
C ALA A 57 -17.97 17.38 -14.75
N PHE A 58 -17.50 16.81 -13.62
CA PHE A 58 -16.15 17.02 -13.12
C PHE A 58 -15.08 16.52 -14.12
N LEU A 59 -15.24 15.33 -14.68
CA LEU A 59 -14.30 14.78 -15.66
C LEU A 59 -14.27 15.59 -16.97
N ASP A 60 -15.43 16.13 -17.41
CA ASP A 60 -15.53 17.01 -18.57
C ASP A 60 -14.76 18.32 -18.36
N GLU A 61 -14.91 18.94 -17.18
CA GLU A 61 -14.21 20.18 -16.81
C GLU A 61 -12.67 19.99 -16.85
N HIS A 62 -12.19 18.79 -16.51
CA HIS A 62 -10.77 18.46 -16.50
C HIS A 62 -10.26 17.83 -17.81
N GLY A 63 -11.12 17.69 -18.83
CA GLY A 63 -10.74 17.11 -20.13
C GLY A 63 -10.37 15.62 -20.05
N LEU A 64 -10.95 14.88 -19.12
CA LEU A 64 -10.67 13.47 -18.86
C LEU A 64 -11.67 12.55 -19.58
N GLY A 65 -11.53 12.47 -20.91
CA GLY A 65 -12.35 11.65 -21.79
C GLY A 65 -13.70 12.28 -22.15
N SER A 66 -14.55 11.53 -22.83
CA SER A 66 -15.89 11.95 -23.25
C SER A 66 -16.86 10.77 -23.31
N GLY A 67 -18.16 11.05 -23.21
CA GLY A 67 -19.21 10.02 -23.23
C GLY A 67 -19.50 9.44 -21.84
N ASP A 68 -20.09 8.25 -21.84
CA ASP A 68 -20.52 7.57 -20.62
C ASP A 68 -19.33 7.10 -19.78
N VAL A 69 -19.55 7.03 -18.47
CA VAL A 69 -18.59 6.50 -17.49
C VAL A 69 -18.85 5.02 -17.28
N ASP A 70 -17.85 4.18 -17.54
CA ASP A 70 -17.75 2.81 -17.04
C ASP A 70 -16.79 2.80 -15.84
N ALA A 71 -17.31 2.52 -14.65
CA ALA A 71 -16.57 2.52 -13.40
C ALA A 71 -16.47 1.09 -12.84
N THR A 72 -15.25 0.56 -12.78
CA THR A 72 -14.98 -0.78 -12.26
C THR A 72 -14.13 -0.66 -10.99
N PRO A 73 -14.57 -1.22 -9.83
CA PRO A 73 -13.75 -1.24 -8.63
C PRO A 73 -12.45 -2.04 -8.84
N VAL A 74 -11.36 -1.54 -8.28
CA VAL A 74 -10.03 -2.19 -8.33
C VAL A 74 -9.48 -2.31 -6.92
N GLY A 75 -8.84 -3.46 -6.63
CA GLY A 75 -8.26 -3.76 -5.32
C GLY A 75 -9.23 -4.47 -4.38
N GLU A 76 -8.74 -4.81 -3.20
CA GLU A 76 -9.46 -5.66 -2.24
C GLU A 76 -10.40 -4.89 -1.29
N GLY A 77 -10.48 -3.56 -1.40
CA GLY A 77 -11.45 -2.74 -0.68
C GLY A 77 -11.24 -2.59 0.82
N HIS A 78 -10.07 -2.94 1.35
CA HIS A 78 -9.79 -2.87 2.80
C HIS A 78 -9.34 -1.50 3.29
N SER A 79 -8.98 -0.58 2.39
CA SER A 79 -8.54 0.78 2.68
C SER A 79 -9.30 1.80 1.84
N ASN A 80 -8.63 2.72 1.15
CA ASN A 80 -9.27 3.63 0.23
C ASN A 80 -9.89 2.89 -0.95
N VAL A 81 -11.05 3.36 -1.43
CA VAL A 81 -11.76 2.76 -2.56
C VAL A 81 -11.20 3.31 -3.86
N THR A 82 -10.86 2.40 -4.76
CA THR A 82 -10.26 2.73 -6.04
C THR A 82 -11.14 2.22 -7.18
N TYR A 83 -11.38 3.06 -8.17
CA TYR A 83 -12.12 2.73 -9.39
C TYR A 83 -11.27 2.95 -10.63
N LEU A 84 -11.31 2.00 -11.55
CA LEU A 84 -10.89 2.21 -12.92
C LEU A 84 -12.06 2.85 -13.66
N ILE A 85 -11.84 4.05 -14.19
CA ILE A 85 -12.85 4.82 -14.93
C ILE A 85 -12.48 4.79 -16.40
N ARG A 86 -13.40 4.30 -17.23
CA ARG A 86 -13.26 4.34 -18.69
C ARG A 86 -14.29 5.28 -19.29
N ARG A 87 -13.84 6.16 -20.19
CA ARG A 87 -14.69 7.12 -20.93
C ARG A 87 -14.15 7.28 -22.35
N GLY A 88 -14.86 6.75 -23.34
CA GLY A 88 -14.37 6.73 -24.72
C GLY A 88 -13.00 6.04 -24.79
N ASP A 89 -11.99 6.76 -25.26
CA ASP A 89 -10.59 6.30 -25.37
C ASP A 89 -9.73 6.66 -24.13
N CYS A 90 -10.31 7.31 -23.12
CA CYS A 90 -9.62 7.69 -21.90
C CYS A 90 -9.86 6.66 -20.78
N THR A 91 -8.77 6.25 -20.15
CA THR A 91 -8.81 5.39 -18.95
C THR A 91 -8.02 6.08 -17.84
N VAL A 92 -8.65 6.27 -16.69
CA VAL A 92 -8.07 6.89 -15.49
C VAL A 92 -8.43 6.10 -14.24
N VAL A 93 -7.75 6.40 -13.14
CA VAL A 93 -8.03 5.78 -11.83
C VAL A 93 -8.53 6.85 -10.87
N LEU A 94 -9.68 6.61 -10.26
CA LEU A 94 -10.26 7.45 -9.22
C LEU A 94 -10.05 6.79 -7.86
N ARG A 95 -9.53 7.54 -6.88
CA ARG A 95 -9.35 7.08 -5.51
C ARG A 95 -10.09 7.99 -4.53
N ARG A 96 -10.87 7.39 -3.64
CA ARG A 96 -11.67 8.06 -2.63
C ARG A 96 -11.64 7.32 -1.27
N PRO A 97 -11.99 7.96 -0.15
CA PRO A 97 -12.17 7.26 1.12
C PRO A 97 -13.33 6.25 1.05
N PRO A 98 -13.33 5.22 1.91
CA PRO A 98 -14.49 4.35 2.09
C PRO A 98 -15.67 5.13 2.70
N ARG A 99 -16.80 4.44 2.92
CA ARG A 99 -17.97 5.04 3.59
C ARG A 99 -17.66 5.38 5.05
N PRO A 100 -18.21 6.49 5.56
CA PRO A 100 -18.15 6.80 6.99
C PRO A 100 -18.91 5.74 7.82
N PRO A 101 -18.60 5.58 9.14
CA PRO A 101 -17.69 6.43 9.90
C PRO A 101 -16.21 6.09 9.70
N LEU A 102 -15.38 7.11 9.54
CA LEU A 102 -13.93 6.96 9.37
C LEU A 102 -13.21 7.34 10.67
N PRO A 103 -12.14 6.62 11.04
CA PRO A 103 -11.27 7.05 12.13
C PRO A 103 -10.64 8.42 11.82
N PRO A 104 -10.44 9.29 12.82
CA PRO A 104 -9.80 10.58 12.61
C PRO A 104 -8.43 10.43 11.90
N SER A 105 -8.20 11.26 10.89
CA SER A 105 -6.96 11.28 10.09
C SER A 105 -6.65 9.98 9.32
N ALA A 106 -7.60 9.05 9.23
CA ALA A 106 -7.48 7.89 8.35
C ALA A 106 -8.10 8.23 6.98
N HIS A 107 -7.58 7.60 5.93
CA HIS A 107 -8.14 7.70 4.59
C HIS A 107 -8.16 9.13 4.00
N ASP A 108 -7.14 9.95 4.32
CA ASP A 108 -6.99 11.31 3.78
C ASP A 108 -6.43 11.27 2.35
N VAL A 109 -7.32 11.11 1.38
CA VAL A 109 -6.96 11.03 -0.04
C VAL A 109 -6.45 12.36 -0.61
N LEU A 110 -6.83 13.51 -0.02
CA LEU A 110 -6.31 14.81 -0.43
C LEU A 110 -4.85 14.97 -0.01
N ARG A 111 -4.48 14.46 1.15
CA ARG A 111 -3.11 14.40 1.60
C ARG A 111 -2.27 13.48 0.72
N GLU A 112 -2.79 12.33 0.33
CA GLU A 112 -2.17 11.40 -0.62
C GLU A 112 -1.96 12.08 -1.98
N ALA A 113 -2.99 12.71 -2.54
CA ALA A 113 -2.91 13.45 -3.79
C ALA A 113 -1.87 14.59 -3.75
N ARG A 114 -1.80 15.34 -2.62
CA ARG A 114 -0.79 16.38 -2.42
C ARG A 114 0.63 15.83 -2.50
N LEU A 115 0.89 14.69 -1.87
CA LEU A 115 2.20 14.04 -1.95
C LEU A 115 2.53 13.61 -3.37
N LEU A 116 1.62 12.86 -4.01
CA LEU A 116 1.82 12.40 -5.38
C LEU A 116 2.07 13.57 -6.35
N ALA A 117 1.31 14.66 -6.21
CA ALA A 117 1.51 15.87 -7.02
C ALA A 117 2.87 16.52 -6.76
N ALA A 118 3.35 16.56 -5.52
CA ALA A 118 4.66 17.09 -5.17
C ALA A 118 5.81 16.23 -5.71
N LEU A 119 5.61 14.92 -5.84
CA LEU A 119 6.59 13.99 -6.39
C LEU A 119 6.65 14.00 -7.93
N GLN A 120 5.66 14.59 -8.60
CA GLN A 120 5.71 14.73 -10.05
C GLN A 120 6.88 15.63 -10.48
N GLY A 121 7.66 15.14 -11.44
CA GLY A 121 8.86 15.85 -11.89
C GLY A 121 10.13 15.55 -11.09
N THR A 122 10.05 14.69 -10.07
CA THR A 122 11.20 14.06 -9.41
C THR A 122 11.51 12.70 -10.04
N GLU A 123 12.57 12.04 -9.57
CA GLU A 123 12.89 10.66 -9.98
C GLU A 123 11.97 9.61 -9.33
N ALA A 124 11.19 9.97 -8.31
CA ALA A 124 10.28 9.05 -7.64
C ALA A 124 9.19 8.55 -8.61
N ARG A 125 9.07 7.24 -8.73
CA ARG A 125 8.16 6.56 -9.65
C ARG A 125 6.75 6.51 -9.06
N VAL A 126 5.95 7.51 -9.35
CA VAL A 126 4.57 7.62 -8.85
C VAL A 126 3.59 7.87 -9.97
N PRO A 127 2.34 7.43 -9.85
CA PRO A 127 1.31 7.78 -10.83
C PRO A 127 1.04 9.28 -10.81
N ARG A 128 0.80 9.85 -11.98
CA ARG A 128 0.52 11.27 -12.12
C ARG A 128 -0.92 11.59 -11.68
N VAL A 129 -1.07 12.54 -10.77
CA VAL A 129 -2.36 13.12 -10.39
C VAL A 129 -2.85 14.01 -11.55
N LEU A 130 -4.07 13.78 -12.01
CA LEU A 130 -4.69 14.48 -13.13
C LEU A 130 -5.70 15.53 -12.66
N ALA A 131 -6.45 15.22 -11.60
CA ALA A 131 -7.41 16.13 -10.99
C ALA A 131 -7.63 15.79 -9.51
N VAL A 132 -7.99 16.79 -8.73
CA VAL A 132 -8.31 16.65 -7.28
C VAL A 132 -9.63 17.35 -7.03
N CYS A 133 -10.52 16.72 -6.27
CA CYS A 133 -11.80 17.25 -5.86
C CYS A 133 -11.92 17.19 -4.34
N ASP A 134 -12.04 18.36 -3.71
CA ASP A 134 -12.31 18.50 -2.28
C ASP A 134 -13.80 18.80 -1.98
N ASP A 135 -14.60 18.99 -3.03
CA ASP A 135 -16.05 19.19 -2.92
C ASP A 135 -16.77 17.85 -2.78
N GLU A 136 -17.22 17.58 -1.55
CA GLU A 136 -18.01 16.38 -1.26
C GLU A 136 -19.38 16.35 -1.99
N ALA A 137 -19.86 17.48 -2.50
CA ALA A 137 -21.12 17.53 -3.24
C ALA A 137 -21.05 16.77 -4.58
N VAL A 138 -19.86 16.48 -5.10
CA VAL A 138 -19.71 15.77 -6.37
C VAL A 138 -20.08 14.28 -6.23
N ILE A 139 -19.41 13.54 -5.33
CA ILE A 139 -19.64 12.09 -5.16
C ILE A 139 -19.86 11.67 -3.69
N GLY A 140 -20.11 12.61 -2.78
CA GLY A 140 -20.32 12.35 -1.36
C GLY A 140 -19.03 12.18 -0.55
N ALA A 141 -17.87 12.45 -1.12
CA ALA A 141 -16.58 12.44 -0.44
C ALA A 141 -15.52 13.14 -1.31
N PRO A 142 -14.42 13.65 -0.73
CA PRO A 142 -13.28 14.10 -1.51
C PRO A 142 -12.66 12.94 -2.29
N PHE A 143 -12.04 13.24 -3.44
CA PHE A 143 -11.38 12.23 -4.27
C PHE A 143 -10.28 12.86 -5.13
N TYR A 144 -9.45 12.02 -5.71
CA TYR A 144 -8.56 12.43 -6.78
C TYR A 144 -8.58 11.43 -7.93
N VAL A 145 -8.17 11.92 -9.09
CA VAL A 145 -8.04 11.14 -10.31
C VAL A 145 -6.57 11.12 -10.71
N MET A 146 -6.05 9.94 -11.00
CA MET A 146 -4.69 9.74 -11.45
C MET A 146 -4.66 8.97 -12.77
N GLU A 147 -3.51 8.99 -13.45
CA GLU A 147 -3.32 8.22 -14.67
C GLU A 147 -3.45 6.71 -14.41
N HIS A 148 -3.95 6.03 -15.41
CA HIS A 148 -3.92 4.57 -15.44
C HIS A 148 -2.58 4.10 -16.02
N LEU A 149 -1.85 3.31 -15.26
CA LEU A 149 -0.62 2.67 -15.70
C LEU A 149 -0.90 1.22 -16.09
N ALA A 150 -0.42 0.82 -17.26
CA ALA A 150 -0.48 -0.57 -17.71
C ALA A 150 0.74 -1.32 -17.14
N GLY A 151 0.50 -2.18 -16.17
CA GLY A 151 1.55 -2.93 -15.49
C GLY A 151 1.02 -4.06 -14.62
N GLU A 152 1.95 -4.77 -14.00
CA GLU A 152 1.69 -5.92 -13.14
C GLU A 152 2.14 -5.65 -11.72
N VAL A 153 1.27 -5.91 -10.75
CA VAL A 153 1.60 -5.88 -9.31
C VAL A 153 1.93 -7.31 -8.87
N ILE A 154 3.09 -7.48 -8.27
CA ILE A 154 3.59 -8.80 -7.85
C ILE A 154 3.23 -9.02 -6.39
N THR A 155 2.26 -9.89 -6.12
CA THR A 155 1.82 -10.23 -4.76
C THR A 155 2.09 -11.69 -4.40
N THR A 156 1.50 -12.62 -5.13
CA THR A 156 1.59 -14.08 -4.87
C THR A 156 2.35 -14.84 -5.94
N GLU A 157 2.36 -14.32 -7.15
CA GLU A 157 3.00 -14.93 -8.32
C GLU A 157 3.70 -13.87 -9.14
N VAL A 158 4.82 -14.24 -9.77
CA VAL A 158 5.51 -13.40 -10.75
C VAL A 158 4.83 -13.61 -12.10
N PRO A 159 4.51 -12.54 -12.86
CA PRO A 159 3.99 -12.69 -14.22
C PRO A 159 4.94 -13.51 -15.10
N ALA A 160 4.41 -14.39 -15.95
CA ALA A 160 5.21 -15.34 -16.73
C ALA A 160 6.34 -14.68 -17.56
N ALA A 161 6.11 -13.46 -18.06
CA ALA A 161 7.12 -12.70 -18.81
C ALA A 161 8.32 -12.26 -17.94
N LEU A 162 8.13 -12.18 -16.62
CA LEU A 162 9.12 -11.75 -15.63
C LEU A 162 9.59 -12.91 -14.74
N ASP A 163 9.10 -14.13 -14.96
CA ASP A 163 9.32 -15.27 -14.06
C ASP A 163 10.56 -16.09 -14.42
N THR A 164 11.69 -15.43 -14.58
CA THR A 164 13.01 -16.06 -14.71
C THR A 164 13.94 -15.64 -13.56
N PRO A 165 14.97 -16.44 -13.22
CA PRO A 165 15.91 -16.04 -12.16
C PRO A 165 16.57 -14.68 -12.40
N VAL A 166 16.83 -14.31 -13.65
CA VAL A 166 17.43 -13.02 -14.03
C VAL A 166 16.45 -11.88 -13.77
N GLU A 167 15.20 -12.05 -14.19
CA GLU A 167 14.17 -11.01 -14.00
C GLU A 167 13.74 -10.89 -12.53
N ARG A 168 13.67 -11.99 -11.77
CA ARG A 168 13.43 -11.96 -10.33
C ARG A 168 14.50 -11.18 -9.57
N ARG A 169 15.78 -11.37 -9.95
CA ARG A 169 16.87 -10.56 -9.39
C ARG A 169 16.67 -9.09 -9.71
N ARG A 170 16.38 -8.77 -10.96
CA ARG A 170 16.10 -7.40 -11.41
C ARG A 170 14.92 -6.77 -10.68
N ILE A 171 13.84 -7.53 -10.46
CA ILE A 171 12.68 -7.06 -9.68
C ILE A 171 13.13 -6.59 -8.27
N GLY A 172 13.93 -7.39 -7.57
CA GLY A 172 14.43 -7.00 -6.26
C GLY A 172 15.35 -5.76 -6.31
N GLU A 173 16.21 -5.67 -7.32
CA GLU A 173 17.08 -4.50 -7.56
C GLU A 173 16.26 -3.23 -7.84
N GLU A 174 15.25 -3.32 -8.69
CA GLU A 174 14.33 -2.22 -9.02
C GLU A 174 13.52 -1.73 -7.82
N VAL A 175 13.08 -2.64 -6.94
CA VAL A 175 12.41 -2.29 -5.68
C VAL A 175 13.31 -1.41 -4.80
N VAL A 176 14.58 -1.76 -4.68
CA VAL A 176 15.53 -0.96 -3.90
C VAL A 176 15.83 0.37 -4.58
N ASP A 177 16.05 0.37 -5.90
CA ASP A 177 16.35 1.60 -6.63
C ASP A 177 15.20 2.62 -6.54
N ALA A 178 13.96 2.16 -6.70
CA ALA A 178 12.79 3.02 -6.55
C ALA A 178 12.66 3.60 -5.12
N LEU A 179 13.03 2.82 -4.09
CA LEU A 179 13.04 3.33 -2.71
C LEU A 179 14.13 4.39 -2.51
N VAL A 180 15.32 4.17 -3.08
CA VAL A 180 16.40 5.18 -3.05
C VAL A 180 15.95 6.48 -3.73
N GLU A 181 15.28 6.39 -4.88
CA GLU A 181 14.75 7.56 -5.58
C GLU A 181 13.75 8.34 -4.70
N VAL A 182 12.86 7.65 -3.99
CA VAL A 182 11.93 8.27 -3.02
C VAL A 182 12.68 8.96 -1.89
N HIS A 183 13.65 8.28 -1.28
CA HIS A 183 14.41 8.82 -0.14
C HIS A 183 15.38 9.94 -0.53
N ALA A 184 15.73 10.05 -1.81
CA ALA A 184 16.60 11.12 -2.34
C ALA A 184 15.83 12.41 -2.66
N VAL A 185 14.49 12.39 -2.65
CA VAL A 185 13.69 13.59 -2.92
C VAL A 185 13.95 14.68 -1.89
N ASP A 186 14.30 15.87 -2.36
CA ASP A 186 14.29 17.07 -1.54
C ASP A 186 12.84 17.50 -1.27
N TRP A 187 12.29 16.97 -0.17
CA TRP A 187 10.91 17.22 0.21
C TRP A 187 10.61 18.71 0.50
N GLN A 188 11.61 19.50 0.89
CA GLN A 188 11.46 20.94 1.12
C GLN A 188 11.32 21.66 -0.22
N ALA A 189 12.20 21.36 -1.18
CA ALA A 189 12.09 21.90 -2.54
C ALA A 189 10.77 21.50 -3.23
N CYS A 190 10.18 20.36 -2.86
CA CYS A 190 8.88 19.92 -3.36
C CYS A 190 7.68 20.55 -2.63
N GLY A 191 7.85 21.47 -1.67
CA GLY A 191 6.75 22.13 -0.95
C GLY A 191 5.99 21.21 0.01
N LEU A 192 6.68 20.23 0.59
CA LEU A 192 6.11 19.28 1.55
C LEU A 192 6.31 19.71 3.02
N GLU A 193 6.64 20.99 3.27
CA GLU A 193 6.62 21.52 4.62
C GLU A 193 5.24 21.32 5.26
N GLY A 194 5.25 20.81 6.51
CA GLY A 194 4.02 20.48 7.23
C GLY A 194 3.33 19.20 6.80
N PHE A 195 3.85 18.46 5.80
CA PHE A 195 3.33 17.14 5.41
C PHE A 195 3.49 16.10 6.53
N GLY A 196 4.53 16.25 7.35
CA GLY A 196 4.83 15.42 8.51
C GLY A 196 5.72 16.16 9.50
N LYS A 197 6.09 15.51 10.59
CA LYS A 197 7.03 16.01 11.59
C LYS A 197 8.37 15.29 11.41
N PRO A 198 9.41 15.93 10.84
CA PRO A 198 10.66 15.25 10.49
C PRO A 198 11.45 14.76 11.70
N THR A 199 11.34 15.42 12.86
CA THR A 199 12.08 15.06 14.08
C THR A 199 11.28 14.16 15.02
N GLY A 200 11.95 13.25 15.77
CA GLY A 200 11.34 12.36 16.76
C GLY A 200 10.32 11.39 16.13
N TYR A 201 10.56 10.96 14.90
CA TYR A 201 9.64 10.08 14.16
C TYR A 201 9.51 8.72 14.83
N LEU A 202 10.62 8.07 15.18
CA LEU A 202 10.64 6.72 15.72
C LEU A 202 9.92 6.64 17.08
N GLU A 203 10.21 7.56 17.99
CA GLU A 203 9.57 7.62 19.31
C GLU A 203 8.05 7.86 19.18
N ARG A 204 7.63 8.70 18.21
CA ARG A 204 6.20 8.90 17.95
C ARG A 204 5.54 7.66 17.37
N GLN A 205 6.23 6.91 16.50
CA GLN A 205 5.71 5.64 15.97
C GLN A 205 5.49 4.65 17.11
N VAL A 206 6.49 4.39 17.94
CA VAL A 206 6.37 3.47 19.06
C VAL A 206 5.23 3.88 19.99
N ARG A 207 5.20 5.15 20.42
CA ARG A 207 4.14 5.66 21.32
C ARG A 207 2.75 5.53 20.71
N ARG A 208 2.59 5.87 19.41
CA ARG A 208 1.31 5.74 18.71
C ARG A 208 0.83 4.30 18.69
N PHE A 209 1.71 3.37 18.35
CA PHE A 209 1.33 1.96 18.22
C PHE A 209 1.12 1.27 19.56
N LEU A 210 1.81 1.69 20.62
CA LEU A 210 1.46 1.28 22.00
C LEU A 210 0.03 1.69 22.36
N GLY A 211 -0.34 2.94 22.08
CA GLY A 211 -1.73 3.40 22.31
C GLY A 211 -2.75 2.68 21.44
N LEU A 212 -2.43 2.38 20.19
CA LEU A 212 -3.29 1.58 19.32
C LEU A 212 -3.45 0.14 19.83
N TRP A 213 -2.38 -0.49 20.31
CA TRP A 213 -2.45 -1.82 20.91
C TRP A 213 -3.40 -1.84 22.11
N GLU A 214 -3.22 -0.95 23.06
CA GLU A 214 -4.10 -0.84 24.23
C GLU A 214 -5.58 -0.66 23.83
N HIS A 215 -5.84 0.08 22.77
CA HIS A 215 -7.19 0.27 22.26
C HIS A 215 -7.73 -0.94 21.48
N HIS A 216 -6.88 -1.62 20.70
CA HIS A 216 -7.31 -2.67 19.76
C HIS A 216 -7.33 -4.06 20.38
N ARG A 217 -6.50 -4.36 21.37
CA ARG A 217 -6.35 -5.71 21.90
C ARG A 217 -7.68 -6.32 22.33
N THR A 218 -7.93 -7.53 21.87
CA THR A 218 -9.11 -8.34 22.23
C THR A 218 -8.76 -9.41 23.28
N ARG A 219 -7.47 -9.61 23.53
CA ARG A 219 -6.91 -10.65 24.40
C ARG A 219 -5.48 -10.29 24.83
N ASP A 220 -4.95 -11.04 25.77
CA ASP A 220 -3.56 -10.91 26.17
C ASP A 220 -2.65 -11.62 25.16
N VAL A 221 -1.63 -10.91 24.67
CA VAL A 221 -0.55 -11.42 23.82
C VAL A 221 0.77 -10.89 24.37
N PRO A 222 1.35 -11.55 25.39
CA PRO A 222 2.52 -11.04 26.13
C PRO A 222 3.73 -10.72 25.24
N ALA A 223 3.87 -11.42 24.12
CA ALA A 223 4.90 -11.14 23.12
C ALA A 223 4.84 -9.71 22.60
N VAL A 224 3.64 -9.21 22.27
CA VAL A 224 3.43 -7.86 21.71
C VAL A 224 3.83 -6.79 22.73
N GLU A 225 3.54 -7.01 24.01
CA GLU A 225 3.90 -6.08 25.07
C GLU A 225 5.41 -6.06 25.31
N ARG A 226 6.07 -7.25 25.34
CA ARG A 226 7.53 -7.34 25.46
C ARG A 226 8.25 -6.66 24.31
N ILE A 227 7.79 -6.89 23.08
CA ILE A 227 8.36 -6.24 21.90
C ILE A 227 8.17 -4.72 21.97
N GLY A 228 6.99 -4.24 22.35
CA GLY A 228 6.72 -2.81 22.50
C GLY A 228 7.60 -2.14 23.53
N ALA A 229 7.85 -2.81 24.68
CA ALA A 229 8.77 -2.34 25.71
C ALA A 229 10.21 -2.26 25.17
N TRP A 230 10.69 -3.34 24.53
CA TRP A 230 12.02 -3.39 23.95
C TRP A 230 12.22 -2.31 22.87
N LEU A 231 11.25 -2.12 21.96
CA LEU A 231 11.28 -1.05 20.96
C LEU A 231 11.38 0.34 21.60
N SER A 232 10.69 0.56 22.73
CA SER A 232 10.72 1.84 23.45
C SER A 232 12.08 2.12 24.11
N GLU A 233 12.75 1.08 24.59
CA GLU A 233 14.01 1.18 25.30
C GLU A 233 15.23 1.27 24.38
N HIS A 234 15.09 0.82 23.12
CA HIS A 234 16.20 0.69 22.18
C HIS A 234 16.02 1.55 20.91
N VAL A 235 15.30 2.67 21.01
CA VAL A 235 15.09 3.56 19.85
C VAL A 235 16.44 4.01 19.29
N PRO A 236 16.74 3.72 18.01
CA PRO A 236 18.00 4.16 17.42
C PRO A 236 18.02 5.68 17.16
N GLU A 237 19.20 6.23 17.04
CA GLU A 237 19.36 7.60 16.59
C GLU A 237 18.97 7.72 15.12
N SER A 238 18.03 8.64 14.82
CA SER A 238 17.57 8.89 13.46
C SER A 238 18.55 9.79 12.70
N GLY A 239 18.81 9.43 11.45
CA GLY A 239 19.48 10.31 10.50
C GLY A 239 18.57 11.42 9.96
N PRO A 240 19.03 12.17 8.93
CA PRO A 240 18.20 13.16 8.26
C PRO A 240 16.89 12.58 7.75
N ALA A 241 15.79 13.28 8.03
CA ALA A 241 14.46 12.86 7.61
C ALA A 241 14.27 12.95 6.09
N THR A 242 13.57 11.96 5.55
CA THR A 242 13.17 11.89 4.15
C THR A 242 11.65 11.69 4.06
N ILE A 243 11.14 11.53 2.85
CA ILE A 243 9.80 10.96 2.64
C ILE A 243 9.87 9.48 3.01
N VAL A 244 9.00 9.05 3.92
CA VAL A 244 8.82 7.65 4.31
C VAL A 244 7.49 7.18 3.74
N HIS A 245 7.50 6.07 3.03
CA HIS A 245 6.29 5.44 2.48
C HIS A 245 5.41 4.86 3.60
N GLY A 246 6.02 4.15 4.54
CA GLY A 246 5.38 3.59 5.73
C GLY A 246 4.77 2.19 5.54
N ASP A 247 4.61 1.72 4.29
CA ASP A 247 4.17 0.38 3.88
C ASP A 247 4.92 -0.09 2.62
N TYR A 248 6.26 0.14 2.55
CA TYR A 248 7.04 -0.15 1.36
C TYR A 248 7.30 -1.65 1.20
N ARG A 249 6.71 -2.25 0.17
CA ARG A 249 6.82 -3.68 -0.11
C ARG A 249 6.55 -3.98 -1.57
N LEU A 250 6.99 -5.16 -2.05
CA LEU A 250 6.81 -5.60 -3.44
C LEU A 250 5.36 -5.50 -3.92
N GLY A 251 4.38 -5.85 -3.06
CA GLY A 251 2.96 -5.78 -3.40
C GLY A 251 2.41 -4.36 -3.58
N ASN A 252 3.16 -3.32 -3.21
CA ASN A 252 2.80 -1.92 -3.43
C ASN A 252 3.60 -1.29 -4.60
N THR A 253 4.23 -2.13 -5.44
CA THR A 253 4.98 -1.70 -6.62
C THR A 253 4.40 -2.32 -7.89
N MET A 254 4.50 -1.61 -9.00
CA MET A 254 4.03 -2.07 -10.30
C MET A 254 5.20 -2.15 -11.29
N PHE A 255 5.25 -3.23 -12.02
CA PHE A 255 6.25 -3.48 -13.05
C PHE A 255 5.66 -3.38 -14.44
N ALA A 256 6.47 -2.98 -15.41
CA ALA A 256 6.12 -3.12 -16.82
C ALA A 256 5.79 -4.60 -17.12
N PRO A 257 4.80 -4.88 -18.00
CA PRO A 257 4.30 -6.24 -18.19
C PRO A 257 5.28 -7.15 -18.93
N GLU A 258 6.33 -6.57 -19.54
CA GLU A 258 7.31 -7.28 -20.34
C GLU A 258 8.72 -7.11 -19.78
N ALA A 259 9.58 -8.11 -20.02
CA ALA A 259 11.00 -8.03 -19.71
C ALA A 259 11.71 -6.93 -20.54
N PRO A 260 12.70 -6.24 -19.98
CA PRO A 260 13.25 -6.43 -18.64
C PRO A 260 12.32 -5.91 -17.54
N GLY A 261 12.31 -6.62 -16.38
CA GLY A 261 11.53 -6.22 -15.20
C GLY A 261 11.90 -4.80 -14.75
N ARG A 262 11.07 -3.83 -15.10
CA ARG A 262 11.24 -2.41 -14.75
C ARG A 262 10.09 -1.94 -13.90
N LEU A 263 10.38 -1.47 -12.70
CA LEU A 263 9.39 -0.86 -11.82
C LEU A 263 8.92 0.47 -12.43
N ILE A 264 7.61 0.64 -12.58
CA ILE A 264 7.00 1.82 -13.22
C ILE A 264 6.25 2.71 -12.25
N ALA A 265 5.80 2.18 -11.10
CA ALA A 265 5.16 2.99 -10.07
C ALA A 265 5.21 2.33 -8.69
N VAL A 266 5.21 3.18 -7.66
CA VAL A 266 4.96 2.84 -6.26
C VAL A 266 3.59 3.39 -5.89
N PHE A 267 2.77 2.58 -5.22
CA PHE A 267 1.39 2.87 -4.84
C PHE A 267 1.20 2.82 -3.33
N ASP A 268 0.00 3.24 -2.89
CA ASP A 268 -0.49 3.14 -1.52
C ASP A 268 0.25 4.03 -0.53
N TRP A 269 0.23 5.33 -0.83
CA TRP A 269 0.92 6.37 -0.08
C TRP A 269 0.15 6.89 1.15
N GLU A 270 -0.94 6.23 1.55
CA GLU A 270 -1.79 6.67 2.65
C GLU A 270 -1.06 6.73 4.01
N MET A 271 -0.03 5.88 4.20
CA MET A 271 0.78 5.83 5.42
C MET A 271 2.00 6.75 5.37
N SER A 272 2.23 7.42 4.25
CA SER A 272 3.44 8.23 4.02
C SER A 272 3.56 9.42 4.96
N THR A 273 4.79 9.80 5.25
CA THR A 273 5.10 10.94 6.14
C THR A 273 6.55 11.40 5.94
N LEU A 274 6.97 12.41 6.70
CA LEU A 274 8.39 12.75 6.86
C LEU A 274 8.96 12.03 8.08
N GLY A 275 10.07 11.33 7.90
CA GLY A 275 10.66 10.55 8.99
C GLY A 275 11.95 9.85 8.62
N ASP A 276 12.29 8.84 9.38
CA ASP A 276 13.49 8.05 9.19
C ASP A 276 13.34 7.04 8.05
N PRO A 277 14.15 7.13 6.98
CA PRO A 277 14.05 6.23 5.83
C PRO A 277 14.32 4.76 6.15
N LEU A 278 15.08 4.46 7.21
CA LEU A 278 15.35 3.07 7.58
C LEU A 278 14.08 2.34 8.06
N ALA A 279 13.01 3.07 8.37
CA ALA A 279 11.70 2.46 8.63
C ALA A 279 11.13 1.73 7.41
N ASP A 280 11.33 2.26 6.20
CA ASP A 280 10.92 1.58 4.97
C ASP A 280 11.83 0.39 4.63
N ILE A 281 13.13 0.48 4.92
CA ILE A 281 14.05 -0.66 4.79
C ILE A 281 13.65 -1.78 5.74
N GLY A 282 13.35 -1.45 7.00
CA GLY A 282 12.84 -2.43 7.97
C GLY A 282 11.54 -3.09 7.51
N TYR A 283 10.63 -2.31 6.91
CA TYR A 283 9.37 -2.82 6.38
C TYR A 283 9.59 -3.71 5.15
N LEU A 284 10.45 -3.30 4.22
CA LEU A 284 10.83 -4.11 3.06
C LEU A 284 11.43 -5.45 3.51
N CYS A 285 12.38 -5.45 4.45
CA CYS A 285 12.98 -6.68 4.99
C CYS A 285 11.97 -7.55 5.74
N ALA A 286 11.04 -6.95 6.49
CA ALA A 286 9.98 -7.68 7.18
C ALA A 286 9.01 -8.38 6.22
N SER A 287 8.77 -7.77 5.06
CA SER A 287 7.88 -8.27 4.00
C SER A 287 8.61 -9.01 2.87
N TRP A 288 9.92 -9.25 2.98
CA TRP A 288 10.73 -10.00 2.04
C TRP A 288 11.11 -11.35 2.63
N SER A 289 10.62 -12.43 2.05
CA SER A 289 10.87 -13.77 2.54
C SER A 289 12.01 -14.45 1.77
N GLU A 290 12.86 -15.17 2.50
CA GLU A 290 13.93 -16.01 1.94
C GLU A 290 13.54 -17.48 2.02
N ALA A 291 14.21 -18.32 1.23
CA ALA A 291 13.89 -19.74 1.12
C ALA A 291 13.92 -20.46 2.47
N ASP A 292 14.85 -20.08 3.35
CA ASP A 292 15.08 -20.68 4.66
C ASP A 292 14.27 -20.04 5.81
N ASP A 293 13.52 -18.97 5.52
CA ASP A 293 12.66 -18.35 6.54
C ASP A 293 11.58 -19.33 7.02
N PRO A 294 11.26 -19.35 8.31
CA PRO A 294 10.11 -20.09 8.80
C PRO A 294 8.82 -19.60 8.11
N PRO A 295 7.91 -20.51 7.72
CA PRO A 295 6.65 -20.10 7.11
C PRO A 295 5.76 -19.36 8.11
N VAL A 296 5.17 -18.23 7.70
CA VAL A 296 4.22 -17.44 8.50
C VAL A 296 2.77 -17.65 8.01
N GLY A 297 2.50 -18.80 7.43
CA GLY A 297 1.17 -19.16 6.97
C GLY A 297 0.65 -18.23 5.86
N GLN A 298 -0.63 -17.88 5.93
CA GLN A 298 -1.29 -17.05 4.91
C GLN A 298 -0.98 -15.54 5.05
N PHE A 299 -0.33 -15.13 6.14
CA PHE A 299 -0.02 -13.72 6.42
C PHE A 299 1.39 -13.32 5.97
N GLU A 300 2.04 -14.17 5.22
CA GLU A 300 3.36 -13.91 4.67
C GLU A 300 3.27 -13.04 3.41
N LEU A 301 3.43 -11.73 3.58
CA LEU A 301 3.29 -10.72 2.51
C LEU A 301 4.31 -10.88 1.38
N GLY A 302 5.49 -11.41 1.67
CA GLY A 302 6.61 -11.54 0.74
C GLY A 302 6.84 -12.95 0.22
N ARG A 303 5.87 -13.85 0.33
CA ARG A 303 6.05 -15.26 -0.03
C ARG A 303 6.63 -15.50 -1.44
N VAL A 304 6.30 -14.63 -2.38
CA VAL A 304 6.78 -14.72 -3.76
C VAL A 304 8.30 -14.58 -3.86
N SER A 305 8.94 -13.81 -2.97
CA SER A 305 10.39 -13.59 -2.96
C SER A 305 11.21 -14.80 -2.49
N ARG A 306 10.56 -15.89 -2.02
CA ARG A 306 11.22 -17.18 -1.76
C ARG A 306 11.68 -17.88 -3.02
N ALA A 307 11.15 -17.50 -4.18
CA ALA A 307 11.50 -18.16 -5.44
C ALA A 307 12.97 -17.89 -5.81
N GLN A 308 13.62 -18.93 -6.29
CA GLN A 308 15.04 -18.86 -6.72
C GLN A 308 15.25 -17.71 -7.71
N GLY A 309 16.25 -16.90 -7.47
CA GLY A 309 16.62 -15.75 -8.31
C GLY A 309 16.29 -14.41 -7.69
N PHE A 310 15.36 -14.33 -6.75
CA PHE A 310 15.24 -13.11 -5.95
C PHE A 310 16.50 -12.89 -5.09
N PRO A 311 16.95 -11.63 -4.91
CA PRO A 311 18.08 -11.33 -4.05
C PRO A 311 17.76 -11.61 -2.57
N ALA A 312 18.77 -11.98 -1.81
CA ALA A 312 18.67 -12.07 -0.36
C ALA A 312 18.50 -10.67 0.28
N ARG A 313 17.92 -10.61 1.49
CA ARG A 313 17.80 -9.35 2.24
C ARG A 313 19.12 -8.60 2.40
N ALA A 314 20.21 -9.34 2.65
CA ALA A 314 21.54 -8.76 2.72
C ALA A 314 21.98 -8.09 1.40
N GLU A 315 21.60 -8.64 0.26
CA GLU A 315 21.89 -8.04 -1.05
C GLU A 315 21.04 -6.80 -1.32
N LEU A 316 19.76 -6.78 -0.87
CA LEU A 316 18.91 -5.59 -0.94
C LEU A 316 19.47 -4.45 -0.10
N ILE A 317 19.94 -4.76 1.13
CA ILE A 317 20.54 -3.79 2.04
C ILE A 317 21.82 -3.21 1.44
N ALA A 318 22.74 -4.08 0.98
CA ALA A 318 24.00 -3.66 0.37
C ALA A 318 23.75 -2.73 -0.84
N ARG A 319 22.75 -3.06 -1.68
CA ARG A 319 22.36 -2.20 -2.81
C ARG A 319 21.82 -0.86 -2.34
N TYR A 320 20.99 -0.85 -1.29
CA TYR A 320 20.48 0.41 -0.74
C TYR A 320 21.60 1.28 -0.20
N GLU A 321 22.53 0.72 0.58
CA GLU A 321 23.70 1.44 1.11
C GLU A 321 24.56 2.03 0.00
N GLU A 322 24.86 1.23 -1.02
CA GLU A 322 25.64 1.67 -2.18
C GLU A 322 24.95 2.82 -2.94
N ARG A 323 23.66 2.69 -3.19
CA ARG A 323 22.89 3.64 -4.02
C ARG A 323 22.48 4.90 -3.27
N ALA A 324 22.11 4.77 -2.00
CA ALA A 324 21.69 5.89 -1.16
C ALA A 324 22.87 6.61 -0.48
N GLY A 325 24.06 6.00 -0.45
CA GLY A 325 25.20 6.51 0.33
C GLY A 325 24.90 6.59 1.82
N ARG A 326 24.03 5.71 2.33
CA ARG A 326 23.55 5.69 3.71
C ARG A 326 23.71 4.29 4.28
N GLU A 327 24.38 4.17 5.41
CA GLU A 327 24.53 2.93 6.14
C GLU A 327 23.19 2.49 6.78
N VAL A 328 22.88 1.20 6.70
CA VAL A 328 21.69 0.61 7.32
C VAL A 328 22.09 0.06 8.70
N THR A 329 21.94 0.88 9.71
CA THR A 329 22.22 0.50 11.10
C THR A 329 20.94 0.03 11.79
N ALA A 330 21.07 -0.70 12.91
CA ALA A 330 19.95 -1.14 13.76
C ALA A 330 18.81 -1.85 13.01
N LEU A 331 19.11 -2.56 11.91
CA LEU A 331 18.11 -3.22 11.06
C LEU A 331 17.15 -4.10 11.87
N ARG A 332 17.66 -4.83 12.86
CA ARG A 332 16.86 -5.65 13.79
C ARG A 332 15.72 -4.84 14.39
N TRP A 333 16.02 -3.62 14.87
CA TRP A 333 15.02 -2.75 15.47
C TRP A 333 13.94 -2.32 14.44
N TYR A 334 14.34 -1.88 13.25
CA TYR A 334 13.40 -1.44 12.21
C TYR A 334 12.54 -2.58 11.69
N THR A 335 13.11 -3.77 11.49
CA THR A 335 12.36 -4.96 11.07
C THR A 335 11.36 -5.37 12.15
N THR A 336 11.78 -5.34 13.42
CA THR A 336 10.89 -5.63 14.57
C THR A 336 9.75 -4.60 14.65
N LEU A 337 10.05 -3.29 14.46
CA LEU A 337 9.04 -2.24 14.44
C LEU A 337 8.00 -2.49 13.33
N ALA A 338 8.44 -2.87 12.14
CA ALA A 338 7.55 -3.15 11.01
C ALA A 338 6.62 -4.34 11.29
N LEU A 339 7.15 -5.46 11.81
CA LEU A 339 6.36 -6.62 12.20
C LEU A 339 5.38 -6.27 13.32
N TRP A 340 5.83 -5.57 14.34
CA TRP A 340 5.00 -5.17 15.47
C TRP A 340 3.86 -4.22 15.08
N LYS A 341 4.11 -3.26 14.20
CA LYS A 341 3.07 -2.40 13.62
C LYS A 341 2.02 -3.23 12.88
N SER A 342 2.46 -4.20 12.09
CA SER A 342 1.56 -5.10 11.34
C SER A 342 0.67 -5.91 12.28
N ILE A 343 1.22 -6.42 13.41
CA ILE A 343 0.46 -7.12 14.45
C ILE A 343 -0.65 -6.22 15.01
N VAL A 344 -0.31 -4.96 15.36
CA VAL A 344 -1.28 -4.01 15.93
C VAL A 344 -2.41 -3.69 14.95
N PHE A 345 -2.09 -3.53 13.66
CA PHE A 345 -3.10 -3.34 12.61
C PHE A 345 -3.98 -4.58 12.42
N MET A 346 -3.39 -5.77 12.41
CA MET A 346 -4.14 -7.02 12.30
C MET A 346 -5.10 -7.21 13.47
N GLU A 347 -4.68 -6.93 14.70
CA GLU A 347 -5.54 -7.04 15.88
C GLU A 347 -6.69 -6.03 15.82
N GLY A 348 -6.45 -4.80 15.34
CA GLY A 348 -7.51 -3.82 15.13
C GLY A 348 -8.56 -4.28 14.11
N ASN A 349 -8.13 -4.89 13.02
CA ASN A 349 -9.03 -5.46 12.02
C ASN A 349 -9.76 -6.70 12.54
N TYR A 350 -9.07 -7.58 13.30
CA TYR A 350 -9.67 -8.72 13.97
C TYR A 350 -10.77 -8.27 14.94
N ARG A 351 -10.50 -7.25 15.76
CA ARG A 351 -11.49 -6.65 16.66
C ARG A 351 -12.75 -6.21 15.93
N ARG A 352 -12.61 -5.50 14.80
CA ARG A 352 -13.75 -5.09 13.97
C ARG A 352 -14.58 -6.29 13.51
N ALA A 353 -13.91 -7.38 13.15
CA ALA A 353 -14.57 -8.60 12.70
C ALA A 353 -15.31 -9.33 13.84
N VAL A 354 -14.72 -9.42 15.03
CA VAL A 354 -15.37 -10.09 16.18
C VAL A 354 -16.48 -9.25 16.81
N GLU A 355 -16.40 -7.91 16.70
CA GLU A 355 -17.46 -6.99 17.13
C GLU A 355 -18.61 -6.90 16.10
N GLY A 356 -18.56 -7.66 14.99
CA GLY A 356 -19.60 -7.65 13.96
C GLY A 356 -19.68 -6.37 13.14
N ARG A 357 -18.59 -5.59 13.10
CA ARG A 357 -18.50 -4.35 12.30
C ARG A 357 -18.12 -4.62 10.84
N THR A 358 -17.83 -5.86 10.50
CA THR A 358 -17.55 -6.35 9.15
C THR A 358 -17.86 -7.84 9.06
N ASP A 359 -18.38 -8.27 7.93
CA ASP A 359 -18.68 -9.68 7.65
C ASP A 359 -17.53 -10.39 6.92
N ASP A 360 -16.41 -9.69 6.71
CA ASP A 360 -15.26 -10.25 5.98
C ASP A 360 -14.62 -11.42 6.75
N PRO A 361 -14.72 -12.67 6.26
CA PRO A 361 -14.13 -13.82 6.93
C PRO A 361 -12.60 -13.82 6.96
N TYR A 362 -11.97 -13.09 6.03
CA TYR A 362 -10.51 -12.93 6.01
C TYR A 362 -10.03 -12.17 7.25
N LEU A 363 -10.73 -11.11 7.66
CA LEU A 363 -10.38 -10.35 8.86
C LEU A 363 -10.57 -11.17 10.15
N LYS A 364 -11.48 -12.15 10.16
CA LYS A 364 -11.61 -13.10 11.29
C LYS A 364 -10.38 -14.00 11.43
N SER A 365 -9.72 -14.34 10.34
CA SER A 365 -8.50 -15.15 10.35
C SER A 365 -7.29 -14.43 10.96
N PHE A 366 -7.32 -13.09 11.04
CA PHE A 366 -6.24 -12.30 11.64
C PHE A 366 -5.98 -12.65 13.11
N GLY A 367 -6.99 -13.17 13.81
CA GLY A 367 -6.79 -13.64 15.19
C GLY A 367 -5.67 -14.67 15.33
N LYS A 368 -5.53 -15.59 14.36
CA LYS A 368 -4.41 -16.55 14.31
C LYS A 368 -3.13 -15.86 13.83
N GLY A 369 -3.22 -15.01 12.80
CA GLY A 369 -2.09 -14.30 12.22
C GLY A 369 -1.35 -13.40 13.21
N VAL A 370 -2.07 -12.75 14.12
CA VAL A 370 -1.47 -11.96 15.22
C VAL A 370 -0.51 -12.80 16.05
N ILE A 371 -0.89 -14.04 16.42
CA ILE A 371 -0.05 -14.91 17.22
C ILE A 371 1.18 -15.41 16.44
N GLU A 372 0.97 -15.81 15.18
CA GLU A 372 2.05 -16.29 14.32
C GLU A 372 3.07 -15.17 14.05
N LEU A 373 2.59 -13.96 13.75
CA LEU A 373 3.44 -12.83 13.48
C LEU A 373 4.15 -12.31 14.74
N ALA A 374 3.50 -12.40 15.92
CA ALA A 374 4.12 -12.06 17.20
C ALA A 374 5.30 -12.99 17.51
N GLY A 375 5.16 -14.29 17.25
CA GLY A 375 6.28 -15.24 17.39
C GLY A 375 7.46 -14.90 16.46
N ARG A 376 7.17 -14.52 15.20
CA ARG A 376 8.22 -14.07 14.27
C ARG A 376 8.90 -12.78 14.74
N ALA A 377 8.12 -11.82 15.23
CA ALA A 377 8.66 -10.56 15.72
C ALA A 377 9.53 -10.75 16.97
N GLU A 378 9.17 -11.68 17.87
CA GLU A 378 10.01 -12.07 19.00
C GLU A 378 11.32 -12.73 18.56
N ALA A 379 11.26 -13.62 17.58
CA ALA A 379 12.46 -14.26 17.05
C ALA A 379 13.42 -13.22 16.42
N VAL A 380 12.88 -12.20 15.73
CA VAL A 380 13.70 -11.11 15.20
C VAL A 380 14.24 -10.21 16.33
N ALA A 381 13.42 -9.86 17.33
CA ALA A 381 13.83 -8.94 18.40
C ALA A 381 14.86 -9.55 19.36
N PHE A 382 14.70 -10.83 19.70
CA PHE A 382 15.41 -11.49 20.82
C PHE A 382 16.22 -12.73 20.40
N GLY A 383 16.13 -13.14 19.13
CA GLY A 383 16.93 -14.25 18.61
C GLY A 383 18.43 -13.95 18.62
N ASP A 384 19.24 -15.00 18.72
CA ASP A 384 20.69 -14.90 18.53
C ASP A 384 20.97 -14.56 17.05
N ASP A 385 22.03 -13.76 16.81
CA ASP A 385 22.49 -13.36 15.48
C ASP A 385 23.06 -14.54 14.69
#